data_8cedf6f092cfee5007dad74623b85fd2
#
_entry.id   8cedf6f092cfee5007dad74623b85fd2
#
_cell.length_a   1.000
_cell.length_b   1.000
_cell.length_c   1.000
_cell.angle_alpha   90.00
_cell.angle_beta   90.00
_cell.angle_gamma   90.00
#
_symmetry.space_group_name_H-M   'P 1'
#
loop_
_entity.id
_entity.type
_entity.pdbx_description
1 polymer ?
#
loop_
_entity_poly.entity_id
_entity_poly.type
_entity_poly.pdbx_seq_one_letter_code
_entity_poly.pdbx_strand_id
1 'polypeptide(L)'
;MIIEKPTYDFWDLKTKTIDGKRYYVTPEDNKFISITTLLGHFKKKSIAQWRKKVGEAEANRITSESSSNGTRMHSGLELYLDGKDHKKYVETKDEEVQFDRVKDHLDKHLQETWYQEVPLYSNQLGVAGRVDLIGVHDDAPAIICLLYTSPSPRDNGRA
;
A
#
# COMPACT_ATOMS: atom_id res chain seq x y z
N MET A 1 0.55 27.68 -10.83
CA MET A 1 -0.15 26.89 -11.88
C MET A 1 -1.30 26.18 -11.18
N ILE A 2 -2.54 26.35 -11.64
CA ILE A 2 -3.68 25.62 -11.06
C ILE A 2 -3.59 24.19 -11.60
N ILE A 3 -3.41 23.21 -10.71
CA ILE A 3 -3.39 21.79 -11.06
C ILE A 3 -4.82 21.30 -10.86
N GLU A 4 -5.50 20.97 -11.94
CA GLU A 4 -6.89 20.52 -11.86
C GLU A 4 -6.94 19.03 -11.48
N LYS A 5 -7.85 18.71 -10.56
CA LYS A 5 -8.16 17.33 -10.20
C LYS A 5 -8.72 16.59 -11.42
N PRO A 6 -8.09 15.51 -11.89
CA PRO A 6 -8.62 14.75 -12.99
C PRO A 6 -9.92 14.06 -12.59
N THR A 7 -10.90 14.08 -13.48
CA THR A 7 -12.14 13.33 -13.30
C THR A 7 -11.97 11.93 -13.88
N TYR A 8 -12.07 10.91 -13.04
CA TYR A 8 -12.03 9.51 -13.47
C TYR A 8 -13.26 8.77 -12.95
N ASP A 9 -13.83 7.94 -13.81
CA ASP A 9 -14.77 6.91 -13.39
C ASP A 9 -13.96 5.72 -12.88
N PHE A 10 -13.78 5.65 -11.56
CA PHE A 10 -13.14 4.50 -10.96
C PHE A 10 -14.12 3.34 -10.90
N TRP A 11 -13.87 2.33 -11.71
CA TRP A 11 -14.63 1.10 -11.67
C TRP A 11 -14.25 0.30 -10.42
N ASP A 12 -15.23 -0.23 -9.71
CA ASP A 12 -14.96 -1.20 -8.64
C ASP A 12 -14.51 -2.52 -9.28
N LEU A 13 -13.19 -2.64 -9.47
CA LEU A 13 -12.58 -3.80 -10.09
C LEU A 13 -12.71 -5.02 -9.18
N LYS A 14 -13.49 -6.00 -9.59
CA LYS A 14 -13.61 -7.28 -8.89
C LYS A 14 -12.27 -8.02 -8.94
N THR A 15 -11.94 -8.71 -7.86
CA THR A 15 -10.74 -9.56 -7.84
C THR A 15 -11.10 -11.03 -7.98
N LYS A 16 -10.28 -11.79 -8.71
CA LYS A 16 -10.40 -13.23 -8.89
C LYS A 16 -9.05 -13.90 -8.70
N THR A 17 -9.01 -14.99 -7.94
CA THR A 17 -7.80 -15.81 -7.80
C THR A 17 -7.86 -16.97 -8.77
N ILE A 18 -6.85 -17.09 -9.64
CA ILE A 18 -6.69 -18.15 -10.63
C ILE A 18 -5.28 -18.72 -10.45
N ASP A 19 -5.16 -20.02 -10.19
CA ASP A 19 -3.89 -20.71 -9.95
C ASP A 19 -3.00 -20.01 -8.91
N GLY A 20 -3.62 -19.57 -7.80
CA GLY A 20 -2.93 -18.90 -6.70
C GLY A 20 -2.45 -17.46 -7.02
N LYS A 21 -2.83 -16.89 -8.17
CA LYS A 21 -2.51 -15.54 -8.58
C LYS A 21 -3.77 -14.68 -8.54
N ARG A 22 -3.66 -13.46 -7.98
CA ARG A 22 -4.77 -12.51 -7.96
C ARG A 22 -4.81 -11.70 -9.25
N TYR A 23 -5.99 -11.67 -9.85
CA TYR A 23 -6.31 -10.84 -11.02
C TYR A 23 -7.40 -9.86 -10.67
N TYR A 24 -7.38 -8.71 -11.31
CA TYR A 24 -8.48 -7.76 -11.36
C TYR A 24 -9.25 -7.97 -12.65
N VAL A 25 -10.58 -7.91 -12.57
CA VAL A 25 -11.47 -8.09 -13.71
C VAL A 25 -12.09 -6.73 -14.02
N THR A 26 -11.89 -6.25 -15.24
CA THR A 26 -12.47 -4.98 -15.71
C THR A 26 -13.94 -5.17 -16.09
N PRO A 27 -14.70 -4.08 -16.31
CA PRO A 27 -16.09 -4.17 -16.77
C PRO A 27 -16.24 -4.91 -18.11
N GLU A 28 -15.21 -4.88 -18.97
CA GLU A 28 -15.14 -5.59 -20.25
C GLU A 28 -14.68 -7.05 -20.11
N ASP A 29 -14.65 -7.59 -18.88
CA ASP A 29 -14.17 -8.94 -18.53
C ASP A 29 -12.67 -9.21 -18.87
N ASN A 30 -11.88 -8.16 -19.07
CA ASN A 30 -10.43 -8.32 -19.17
C ASN A 30 -9.84 -8.68 -17.81
N LYS A 31 -8.86 -9.58 -17.80
CA LYS A 31 -8.20 -10.06 -16.58
C LYS A 31 -6.77 -9.55 -16.54
N PHE A 32 -6.50 -8.63 -15.63
CA PHE A 32 -5.17 -8.06 -15.42
C PHE A 32 -4.54 -8.60 -14.14
N ILE A 33 -3.29 -9.03 -14.24
CA ILE A 33 -2.57 -9.52 -13.07
C ILE A 33 -2.41 -8.39 -12.05
N SER A 34 -2.60 -8.72 -10.75
CA SER A 34 -2.32 -7.76 -9.68
C SER A 34 -0.85 -7.39 -9.66
N ILE A 35 -0.54 -6.09 -9.61
CA ILE A 35 0.83 -5.57 -9.52
C ILE A 35 1.58 -6.17 -8.32
N THR A 36 0.91 -6.39 -7.20
CA THR A 36 1.51 -7.01 -6.02
C THR A 36 1.86 -8.49 -6.26
N THR A 37 1.02 -9.21 -7.04
CA THR A 37 1.32 -10.58 -7.46
C THR A 37 2.53 -10.62 -8.39
N LEU A 38 2.60 -9.71 -9.35
CA LEU A 38 3.73 -9.58 -10.26
C LEU A 38 5.03 -9.28 -9.52
N LEU A 39 5.04 -8.28 -8.64
CA LEU A 39 6.20 -7.91 -7.84
C LEU A 39 6.61 -9.02 -6.86
N GLY A 40 5.65 -9.74 -6.29
CA GLY A 40 5.89 -10.90 -5.42
C GLY A 40 6.67 -12.01 -6.11
N HIS A 41 6.48 -12.19 -7.44
CA HIS A 41 7.22 -13.17 -8.21
C HIS A 41 8.75 -12.92 -8.16
N PHE A 42 9.17 -11.67 -8.28
CA PHE A 42 10.59 -11.30 -8.23
C PHE A 42 11.22 -11.46 -6.84
N LYS A 43 10.42 -11.33 -5.77
CA LYS A 43 10.88 -11.45 -4.38
C LYS A 43 10.87 -12.90 -3.85
N LYS A 44 10.33 -13.85 -4.60
CA LYS A 44 10.08 -15.23 -4.13
C LYS A 44 11.35 -15.92 -3.58
N LYS A 45 12.48 -15.80 -4.27
CA LYS A 45 13.76 -16.42 -3.83
C LYS A 45 14.26 -15.81 -2.52
N SER A 46 14.27 -14.49 -2.40
CA SER A 46 14.76 -13.80 -1.20
C SER A 46 13.87 -14.04 0.02
N ILE A 47 12.55 -14.11 -0.20
CA ILE A 47 11.60 -14.46 0.87
C ILE A 47 11.80 -15.90 1.33
N ALA A 48 12.00 -16.86 0.41
CA ALA A 48 12.25 -18.26 0.76
C ALA A 48 13.57 -18.42 1.55
N GLN A 49 14.63 -17.71 1.18
CA GLN A 49 15.89 -17.70 1.91
C GLN A 49 15.75 -17.08 3.32
N TRP A 50 15.02 -15.97 3.43
CA TRP A 50 14.73 -15.35 4.71
C TRP A 50 13.92 -16.28 5.62
N ARG A 51 12.85 -16.93 5.12
CA ARG A 51 12.06 -17.90 5.88
C ARG A 51 12.90 -19.06 6.40
N LYS A 52 13.82 -19.59 5.58
CA LYS A 52 14.77 -20.62 6.02
C LYS A 52 15.68 -20.15 7.16
N LYS A 53 16.12 -18.87 7.12
CA LYS A 53 17.03 -18.29 8.11
C LYS A 53 16.35 -18.08 9.47
N VAL A 54 15.10 -17.56 9.48
CA VAL A 54 14.40 -17.22 10.72
C VAL A 54 13.53 -18.36 11.26
N GLY A 55 13.23 -19.36 10.43
CA GLY A 55 12.30 -20.44 10.75
C GLY A 55 10.85 -20.13 10.39
N GLU A 56 10.07 -21.17 10.04
CA GLU A 56 8.70 -20.99 9.52
C GLU A 56 7.75 -20.36 10.54
N ALA A 57 7.82 -20.75 11.81
CA ALA A 57 6.94 -20.23 12.86
C ALA A 57 7.17 -18.71 13.06
N GLU A 58 8.42 -18.29 13.17
CA GLU A 58 8.79 -16.89 13.35
C GLU A 58 8.51 -16.07 12.08
N ALA A 59 8.78 -16.61 10.91
CA ALA A 59 8.43 -15.96 9.65
C ALA A 59 6.92 -15.73 9.51
N ASN A 60 6.09 -16.67 9.93
CA ASN A 60 4.64 -16.54 9.93
C ASN A 60 4.19 -15.46 10.93
N ARG A 61 4.75 -15.45 12.15
CA ARG A 61 4.45 -14.43 13.16
C ARG A 61 4.76 -13.02 12.62
N ILE A 62 5.99 -12.81 12.13
CA ILE A 62 6.42 -11.51 11.58
C ILE A 62 5.53 -11.09 10.40
N THR A 63 5.21 -12.02 9.50
CA THR A 63 4.36 -11.71 8.34
C THR A 63 2.95 -11.29 8.77
N SER A 64 2.36 -12.01 9.73
CA SER A 64 1.03 -11.70 10.25
C SER A 64 0.99 -10.34 10.94
N GLU A 65 1.94 -10.07 11.83
CA GLU A 65 2.05 -8.78 12.52
C GLU A 65 2.25 -7.62 11.55
N SER A 66 3.20 -7.77 10.60
CA SER A 66 3.46 -6.73 9.60
C SER A 66 2.24 -6.44 8.72
N SER A 67 1.49 -7.48 8.35
CA SER A 67 0.26 -7.33 7.57
C SER A 67 -0.84 -6.61 8.35
N SER A 68 -1.04 -6.99 9.62
CA SER A 68 -2.02 -6.35 10.52
C SER A 68 -1.68 -4.88 10.75
N ASN A 69 -0.41 -4.60 11.08
CA ASN A 69 0.07 -3.23 11.32
C ASN A 69 -0.04 -2.37 10.07
N GLY A 70 0.31 -2.93 8.90
CA GLY A 70 0.15 -2.24 7.62
C GLY A 70 -1.31 -1.87 7.35
N THR A 71 -2.24 -2.80 7.54
CA THR A 71 -3.68 -2.54 7.37
C THR A 71 -4.18 -1.44 8.31
N ARG A 72 -3.78 -1.47 9.59
CA ARG A 72 -4.15 -0.42 10.56
C ARG A 72 -3.60 0.94 10.15
N MET A 73 -2.32 0.99 9.75
CA MET A 73 -1.67 2.22 9.32
C MET A 73 -2.38 2.86 8.13
N HIS A 74 -2.69 2.07 7.08
CA HIS A 74 -3.44 2.55 5.92
C HIS A 74 -4.82 3.08 6.32
N SER A 75 -5.58 2.32 7.10
CA SER A 75 -6.91 2.75 7.57
C SER A 75 -6.86 4.00 8.45
N GLY A 76 -5.82 4.13 9.27
CA GLY A 76 -5.61 5.33 10.09
C GLY A 76 -5.31 6.57 9.23
N LEU A 77 -4.40 6.42 8.26
CA LEU A 77 -4.02 7.52 7.36
C LEU A 77 -5.18 7.94 6.43
N GLU A 78 -5.97 6.98 5.94
CA GLU A 78 -7.18 7.26 5.16
C GLU A 78 -8.16 8.13 5.94
N LEU A 79 -8.46 7.76 7.20
CA LEU A 79 -9.33 8.56 8.06
C LEU A 79 -8.72 9.92 8.40
N TYR A 80 -7.41 9.98 8.65
CA TYR A 80 -6.72 11.23 8.92
C TYR A 80 -6.87 12.20 7.75
N LEU A 81 -6.62 11.76 6.52
CA LEU A 81 -6.75 12.57 5.31
C LEU A 81 -8.20 12.99 5.04
N ASP A 82 -9.18 12.22 5.49
CA ASP A 82 -10.60 12.58 5.46
C ASP A 82 -11.02 13.54 6.60
N GLY A 83 -10.10 13.92 7.50
CA GLY A 83 -10.41 14.74 8.68
C GLY A 83 -11.23 14.01 9.76
N LYS A 84 -11.20 12.68 9.76
CA LYS A 84 -11.93 11.81 10.69
C LYS A 84 -11.04 11.31 11.83
N ASP A 85 -11.66 10.78 12.91
CA ASP A 85 -10.93 10.19 14.03
C ASP A 85 -10.24 8.88 13.61
N HIS A 86 -8.91 8.90 13.70
CA HIS A 86 -8.01 7.79 13.32
C HIS A 86 -7.38 7.09 14.54
N LYS A 87 -7.56 7.62 15.76
CA LYS A 87 -6.84 7.15 16.97
C LYS A 87 -7.01 5.67 17.27
N LYS A 88 -8.16 5.10 16.93
CA LYS A 88 -8.43 3.66 17.13
C LYS A 88 -7.54 2.72 16.31
N TYR A 89 -6.79 3.26 15.34
CA TYR A 89 -5.87 2.49 14.50
C TYR A 89 -4.40 2.61 14.93
N VAL A 90 -4.14 3.36 16.00
CA VAL A 90 -2.81 3.56 16.58
C VAL A 90 -2.86 3.05 18.01
N GLU A 91 -2.44 1.80 18.23
CA GLU A 91 -2.61 1.09 19.50
C GLU A 91 -1.35 1.12 20.37
N THR A 92 -0.19 1.21 19.74
CA THR A 92 1.11 1.17 20.41
C THR A 92 1.90 2.45 20.19
N LYS A 93 2.86 2.73 21.10
CA LYS A 93 3.76 3.89 20.95
C LYS A 93 4.61 3.82 19.68
N ASP A 94 5.01 2.63 19.26
CA ASP A 94 5.80 2.45 18.05
C ASP A 94 4.96 2.75 16.80
N GLU A 95 3.68 2.36 16.80
CA GLU A 95 2.74 2.72 15.75
C GLU A 95 2.47 4.22 15.73
N GLU A 96 2.31 4.85 16.88
CA GLU A 96 2.13 6.31 17.01
C GLU A 96 3.31 7.06 16.41
N VAL A 97 4.54 6.71 16.78
CA VAL A 97 5.75 7.33 16.22
C VAL A 97 5.84 7.18 14.70
N GLN A 98 5.45 6.03 14.17
CA GLN A 98 5.48 5.79 12.73
C GLN A 98 4.35 6.52 12.01
N PHE A 99 3.16 6.53 12.59
CA PHE A 99 2.01 7.27 12.09
C PHE A 99 2.33 8.76 12.02
N ASP A 100 2.86 9.34 13.10
CA ASP A 100 3.22 10.75 13.16
C ASP A 100 4.28 11.13 12.12
N ARG A 101 5.27 10.28 11.86
CA ARG A 101 6.26 10.52 10.79
C ARG A 101 5.62 10.63 9.41
N VAL A 102 4.70 9.72 9.09
CA VAL A 102 3.99 9.76 7.80
C VAL A 102 3.06 10.96 7.73
N LYS A 103 2.31 11.20 8.81
CA LYS A 103 1.45 12.37 8.97
C LYS A 103 2.22 13.67 8.75
N ASP A 104 3.33 13.88 9.47
CA ASP A 104 4.15 15.09 9.35
C ASP A 104 4.70 15.28 7.93
N HIS A 105 5.04 14.18 7.24
CA HIS A 105 5.45 14.24 5.85
C HIS A 105 4.31 14.65 4.94
N LEU A 106 3.12 14.04 5.11
CA LEU A 106 1.93 14.39 4.33
C LEU A 106 1.52 15.85 4.59
N ASP A 107 1.46 16.28 5.85
CA ASP A 107 1.11 17.67 6.21
C ASP A 107 2.03 18.70 5.56
N LYS A 108 3.30 18.36 5.39
CA LYS A 108 4.29 19.26 4.81
C LYS A 108 4.29 19.27 3.28
N HIS A 109 4.04 18.13 2.65
CA HIS A 109 4.28 17.93 1.23
C HIS A 109 3.02 17.68 0.40
N LEU A 110 1.91 17.25 1.01
CA LEU A 110 0.65 16.97 0.33
C LEU A 110 -0.25 18.20 0.39
N GLN A 111 -0.43 18.86 -0.74
CA GLN A 111 -1.30 20.05 -0.86
C GLN A 111 -2.77 19.68 -1.04
N GLU A 112 -3.05 18.62 -1.81
CA GLU A 112 -4.40 18.17 -2.09
C GLU A 112 -4.49 16.64 -2.09
N THR A 113 -5.52 16.10 -1.46
CA THR A 113 -5.95 14.70 -1.60
C THR A 113 -7.03 14.63 -2.66
N TRP A 114 -6.77 13.91 -3.75
CA TRP A 114 -7.76 13.73 -4.81
C TRP A 114 -8.55 12.44 -4.66
N TYR A 115 -7.85 11.32 -4.48
CA TYR A 115 -8.45 9.99 -4.37
C TYR A 115 -7.66 9.11 -3.43
N GLN A 116 -8.35 8.26 -2.68
CA GLN A 116 -7.78 7.27 -1.78
C GLN A 116 -8.29 5.88 -2.12
N GLU A 117 -7.45 4.85 -1.96
CA GLU A 117 -7.80 3.44 -2.11
C GLU A 117 -8.52 3.10 -3.43
N VAL A 118 -8.09 3.72 -4.53
CA VAL A 118 -8.76 3.57 -5.83
C VAL A 118 -8.10 2.50 -6.70
N PRO A 119 -8.90 1.70 -7.42
CA PRO A 119 -8.38 0.73 -8.36
C PRO A 119 -7.95 1.42 -9.66
N LEU A 120 -6.76 1.09 -10.12
CA LEU A 120 -6.24 1.49 -11.43
C LEU A 120 -5.83 0.28 -12.24
N TYR A 121 -5.89 0.39 -13.57
CA TYR A 121 -5.37 -0.63 -14.47
C TYR A 121 -4.76 -0.02 -15.74
N SER A 122 -3.90 -0.79 -16.37
CA SER A 122 -3.28 -0.43 -17.65
C SER A 122 -3.53 -1.52 -18.68
N ASN A 123 -4.27 -1.19 -19.73
CA ASN A 123 -4.45 -2.09 -20.86
C ASN A 123 -3.13 -2.39 -21.57
N GLN A 124 -2.25 -1.39 -21.67
CA GLN A 124 -0.95 -1.53 -22.34
C GLN A 124 -0.03 -2.50 -21.59
N LEU A 125 -0.02 -2.44 -20.26
CA LEU A 125 0.84 -3.26 -19.42
C LEU A 125 0.18 -4.57 -18.99
N GLY A 126 -1.12 -4.71 -19.12
CA GLY A 126 -1.89 -5.88 -18.66
C GLY A 126 -1.86 -6.06 -17.15
N VAL A 127 -1.72 -4.98 -16.38
CA VAL A 127 -1.64 -4.99 -14.92
C VAL A 127 -2.71 -4.12 -14.29
N ALA A 128 -3.09 -4.46 -13.07
CA ALA A 128 -3.99 -3.64 -12.25
C ALA A 128 -3.55 -3.66 -10.78
N GLY A 129 -3.99 -2.64 -10.04
CA GLY A 129 -3.69 -2.53 -8.61
C GLY A 129 -4.61 -1.53 -7.93
N ARG A 130 -4.56 -1.52 -6.60
CA ARG A 130 -5.17 -0.46 -5.79
C ARG A 130 -4.07 0.51 -5.40
N VAL A 131 -4.34 1.80 -5.55
CA VAL A 131 -3.43 2.89 -5.22
C VAL A 131 -3.88 3.49 -3.91
N ASP A 132 -2.95 3.67 -2.97
CA ASP A 132 -3.26 4.16 -1.62
C ASP A 132 -3.74 5.63 -1.68
N LEU A 133 -3.05 6.48 -2.46
CA LEU A 133 -3.35 7.91 -2.51
C LEU A 133 -2.96 8.51 -3.86
N ILE A 134 -3.83 9.37 -4.39
CA ILE A 134 -3.55 10.25 -5.54
C ILE A 134 -3.84 11.69 -5.09
N GLY A 135 -2.92 12.60 -5.38
CA GLY A 135 -3.06 14.00 -4.99
C GLY A 135 -2.00 14.90 -5.58
N VAL A 136 -1.87 16.09 -5.02
CA VAL A 136 -0.80 17.04 -5.32
C VAL A 136 0.25 16.95 -4.24
N HIS A 137 1.47 16.57 -4.60
CA HIS A 137 2.60 16.43 -3.69
C HIS A 137 3.78 17.24 -4.25
N ASP A 138 4.32 18.17 -3.45
CA ASP A 138 5.37 19.10 -3.87
C ASP A 138 5.03 19.81 -5.20
N ASP A 139 3.83 20.38 -5.25
CA ASP A 139 3.29 21.13 -6.39
C ASP A 139 3.15 20.32 -7.70
N ALA A 140 3.14 18.99 -7.62
CA ALA A 140 2.96 18.12 -8.77
C ALA A 140 1.92 17.02 -8.52
N PRO A 141 1.16 16.59 -9.56
CA PRO A 141 0.31 15.40 -9.44
C PRO A 141 1.16 14.17 -9.14
N ALA A 142 0.75 13.40 -8.15
CA ALA A 142 1.51 12.24 -7.68
C ALA A 142 0.60 11.05 -7.35
N ILE A 143 1.13 9.85 -7.58
CA ILE A 143 0.65 8.60 -7.00
C ILE A 143 1.56 8.29 -5.82
N ILE A 144 0.96 8.19 -4.64
CA ILE A 144 1.68 8.00 -3.38
C ILE A 144 1.34 6.62 -2.83
N CYS A 145 2.38 5.83 -2.54
CA CYS A 145 2.24 4.54 -1.89
C CYS A 145 2.65 4.67 -0.43
N LEU A 146 1.73 4.34 0.46
CA LEU A 146 1.92 4.41 1.90
C LEU A 146 2.53 3.07 2.37
N LEU A 147 3.86 2.96 2.30
CA LEU A 147 4.56 1.76 2.74
C LEU A 147 4.82 1.79 4.24
N TYR A 148 4.19 0.88 4.97
CA TYR A 148 4.59 0.56 6.33
C TYR A 148 5.82 -0.35 6.30
N THR A 149 6.97 0.17 6.69
CA THR A 149 8.17 -0.63 6.94
C THR A 149 8.27 -0.90 8.45
N SER A 150 7.78 -2.06 8.88
CA SER A 150 8.28 -2.62 10.16
C SER A 150 9.80 -2.69 10.07
N PRO A 151 10.57 -2.33 11.16
CA PRO A 151 12.01 -2.49 11.15
C PRO A 151 12.32 -3.94 10.77
N SER A 152 12.82 -4.12 9.56
CA SER A 152 13.16 -5.43 9.05
C SER A 152 14.28 -6.00 9.92
N PRO A 153 14.23 -7.28 10.31
CA PRO A 153 15.38 -7.94 10.93
C PRO A 153 16.68 -7.81 10.12
N ARG A 154 16.60 -7.33 8.87
CA ARG A 154 17.75 -7.03 8.02
C ARG A 154 18.48 -5.74 8.42
N ASP A 155 17.79 -4.80 9.06
CA ASP A 155 18.36 -3.49 9.41
C ASP A 155 19.07 -3.52 10.77
N ASN A 156 18.78 -4.51 11.63
CA ASN A 156 19.43 -4.71 12.91
C ASN A 156 20.82 -5.40 12.81
N GLY A 157 21.34 -5.64 11.63
CA GLY A 157 22.62 -6.32 11.37
C GLY A 157 23.73 -5.43 10.83
N ARG A 158 23.58 -4.10 10.83
CA ARG A 158 24.64 -3.13 10.51
C ARG A 158 24.91 -2.25 11.71
N ALA A 159 25.63 -2.79 12.67
CA ALA A 159 26.43 -2.06 13.64
C ALA A 159 27.90 -2.39 13.36
#